data_52456a8aeb4a299964a3725fd5d44bce
#
_entry.id   52456a8aeb4a299964a3725fd5d44bce
#
_cell.length_a   1.000
_cell.length_b   1.000
_cell.length_c   1.000
_cell.angle_alpha   90.00
_cell.angle_beta   90.00
_cell.angle_gamma   90.00
#
_symmetry.space_group_name_H-M   'P 1'
#
loop_
_entity.id
_entity.type
_entity.pdbx_description
1 polymer ?
#
loop_
_entity_poly.entity_id
_entity_poly.type
_entity_poly.pdbx_seq_one_letter_code
_entity_poly.pdbx_strand_id
1 'polypeptide(L)'
;MNLFSPVTELRGVGPARAAVFHRLGIFTLYDLLAYFPRDYEDRTNPVEIAQLQPGVPACFEAMVVSQPVLRRIGKGRDVTNLTAADETGKLTLHYFNQPYIKTQLHYGERYYFYGTLLPEHGMQMANPAFEAADRPGVVTNRLLPVYPLSAGLSNRTLCACIRQALSEAGALPELLPETVRTQYGLCGVTEAYATVHAPESWDALQRARKRLVFEEFFIFSAGIAVLRASRTELHTVPYETGCMDAFFRALPFRLTGAQNGAIEQILHDLSSGHVMNRLVQGDVGSGKTMVAAAACFCAVRNGKQAAFMAPTEILAEQHEKTLSALLGPLGVSVLLLTGAKTPAQKRAAREKIASGEAQLIVGTHALISAGVEFHALGLVVADEQHRFGVAQRTRL
;
A
#
# COMPACT_ATOMS: atom_id res chain seq x y z
N MET A 1 7.35 8.03 -31.13
CA MET A 1 7.47 6.79 -30.32
C MET A 1 6.11 6.47 -29.72
N ASN A 2 5.89 5.24 -29.30
CA ASN A 2 4.69 4.87 -28.52
C ASN A 2 5.10 4.47 -27.09
N LEU A 3 4.13 4.31 -26.18
CA LEU A 3 4.38 3.98 -24.77
C LEU A 3 5.20 2.69 -24.56
N PHE A 4 5.10 1.74 -25.49
CA PHE A 4 5.80 0.46 -25.41
C PHE A 4 7.11 0.44 -26.20
N SER A 5 7.51 1.57 -26.79
CA SER A 5 8.85 1.71 -27.39
C SER A 5 9.94 1.49 -26.34
N PRO A 6 11.03 0.76 -26.68
CA PRO A 6 12.15 0.55 -25.77
C PRO A 6 12.80 1.86 -25.32
N VAL A 7 13.26 1.93 -24.06
CA VAL A 7 13.98 3.11 -23.53
C VAL A 7 15.27 3.41 -24.27
N THR A 8 15.81 2.46 -25.04
CA THR A 8 16.99 2.64 -25.90
C THR A 8 16.76 3.58 -27.07
N GLU A 9 15.52 3.88 -27.43
CA GLU A 9 15.18 4.85 -28.48
C GLU A 9 15.33 6.31 -28.01
N LEU A 10 15.38 6.54 -26.68
CA LEU A 10 15.60 7.87 -26.12
C LEU A 10 17.02 8.36 -26.42
N ARG A 11 17.13 9.65 -26.77
CA ARG A 11 18.42 10.28 -27.02
C ARG A 11 19.31 10.20 -25.76
N GLY A 12 20.54 9.75 -25.96
CA GLY A 12 21.50 9.62 -24.87
C GLY A 12 21.34 8.34 -24.02
N VAL A 13 20.45 7.43 -24.38
CA VAL A 13 20.35 6.11 -23.74
C VAL A 13 21.06 5.07 -24.60
N GLY A 14 22.39 4.97 -24.43
CA GLY A 14 23.17 3.91 -25.02
C GLY A 14 23.15 2.60 -24.23
N PRO A 15 23.81 1.53 -24.69
CA PRO A 15 23.75 0.19 -24.09
C PRO A 15 24.07 0.16 -22.59
N ALA A 16 25.08 0.91 -22.16
CA ALA A 16 25.49 0.98 -20.75
C ALA A 16 24.38 1.57 -19.84
N ARG A 17 23.70 2.63 -20.31
CA ARG A 17 22.61 3.27 -19.57
C ARG A 17 21.35 2.42 -19.63
N ALA A 18 21.05 1.79 -20.74
CA ALA A 18 19.96 0.83 -20.87
C ALA A 18 20.10 -0.34 -19.88
N ALA A 19 21.30 -0.87 -19.71
CA ALA A 19 21.56 -1.92 -18.72
C ALA A 19 21.29 -1.45 -17.27
N VAL A 20 21.48 -0.16 -16.96
CA VAL A 20 21.10 0.40 -15.66
C VAL A 20 19.57 0.50 -15.52
N PHE A 21 18.87 0.98 -16.54
CA PHE A 21 17.41 1.03 -16.55
C PHE A 21 16.78 -0.37 -16.41
N HIS A 22 17.29 -1.37 -17.14
CA HIS A 22 16.79 -2.75 -17.04
C HIS A 22 16.95 -3.33 -15.63
N ARG A 23 18.05 -3.00 -14.91
CA ARG A 23 18.21 -3.41 -13.50
C ARG A 23 17.16 -2.77 -12.56
N LEU A 24 16.62 -1.61 -12.94
CA LEU A 24 15.53 -0.94 -12.23
C LEU A 24 14.13 -1.41 -12.68
N GLY A 25 14.05 -2.39 -13.58
CA GLY A 25 12.81 -2.88 -14.16
C GLY A 25 12.22 -1.96 -15.24
N ILE A 26 13.00 -1.02 -15.78
CA ILE A 26 12.58 -0.04 -16.78
C ILE A 26 13.04 -0.51 -18.16
N PHE A 27 12.11 -0.99 -18.99
CA PHE A 27 12.36 -1.51 -20.34
C PHE A 27 11.75 -0.63 -21.42
N THR A 28 10.57 -0.05 -21.15
CA THR A 28 9.78 0.75 -22.09
C THR A 28 9.62 2.19 -21.61
N LEU A 29 9.07 3.06 -22.49
CA LEU A 29 8.72 4.42 -22.10
C LEU A 29 7.63 4.41 -21.02
N TYR A 30 6.69 3.47 -21.06
CA TYR A 30 5.68 3.31 -20.02
C TYR A 30 6.31 3.03 -18.65
N ASP A 31 7.25 2.06 -18.58
CA ASP A 31 7.94 1.75 -17.33
C ASP A 31 8.70 2.96 -16.78
N LEU A 32 9.30 3.75 -17.69
CA LEU A 32 10.02 4.96 -17.31
C LEU A 32 9.06 6.04 -16.76
N LEU A 33 7.89 6.22 -17.37
CA LEU A 33 6.87 7.16 -16.90
C LEU A 33 6.18 6.67 -15.62
N ALA A 34 6.05 5.36 -15.42
CA ALA A 34 5.53 4.75 -14.20
C ALA A 34 6.58 4.70 -13.07
N TYR A 35 7.84 5.09 -13.35
CA TYR A 35 8.89 5.16 -12.34
C TYR A 35 8.77 6.46 -11.55
N PHE A 36 7.88 6.48 -10.56
CA PHE A 36 7.53 7.69 -9.81
C PHE A 36 8.63 8.14 -8.85
N PRO A 37 8.73 9.46 -8.60
CA PRO A 37 9.62 10.00 -7.57
C PRO A 37 9.25 9.47 -6.17
N ARG A 38 10.27 9.18 -5.37
CA ARG A 38 10.09 8.82 -3.96
C ARG A 38 9.87 10.04 -3.07
N ASP A 39 10.39 11.21 -3.48
CA ASP A 39 10.37 12.45 -2.72
C ASP A 39 10.50 13.66 -3.64
N TYR A 40 10.36 14.87 -3.10
CA TYR A 40 10.54 16.14 -3.79
C TYR A 40 11.35 17.10 -2.96
N GLU A 41 12.33 17.73 -3.59
CA GLU A 41 13.07 18.84 -2.99
C GLU A 41 12.39 20.16 -3.36
N ASP A 42 11.95 20.91 -2.34
CA ASP A 42 11.41 22.24 -2.55
C ASP A 42 12.55 23.26 -2.74
N ARG A 43 12.65 23.80 -3.94
CA ARG A 43 13.60 24.82 -4.31
C ARG A 43 12.93 26.10 -4.82
N THR A 44 11.62 26.26 -4.51
CA THR A 44 10.79 27.36 -5.04
C THR A 44 10.99 28.68 -4.30
N ASN A 45 11.38 28.62 -3.01
CA ASN A 45 11.48 29.79 -2.15
C ASN A 45 12.92 29.94 -1.65
N PRO A 46 13.76 30.75 -2.32
CA PRO A 46 15.08 31.06 -1.78
C PRO A 46 14.96 31.79 -0.44
N VAL A 47 15.72 31.34 0.53
CA VAL A 47 15.84 31.99 1.85
C VAL A 47 17.13 32.81 1.93
N GLU A 48 17.21 33.72 2.89
CA GLU A 48 18.44 34.47 3.18
C GLU A 48 19.46 33.59 3.93
N ILE A 49 20.76 33.89 3.76
CA ILE A 49 21.81 33.12 4.44
C ILE A 49 21.63 33.10 5.95
N ALA A 50 21.16 34.19 6.55
CA ALA A 50 20.89 34.29 8.00
C ALA A 50 19.74 33.35 8.46
N GLN A 51 18.87 32.92 7.56
CA GLN A 51 17.73 32.03 7.86
C GLN A 51 18.07 30.54 7.71
N LEU A 52 19.25 30.21 7.17
CA LEU A 52 19.69 28.83 7.00
C LEU A 52 19.81 28.12 8.34
N GLN A 53 19.26 26.92 8.43
CA GLN A 53 19.30 26.09 9.64
C GLN A 53 20.20 24.86 9.44
N PRO A 54 21.03 24.51 10.44
CA PRO A 54 21.84 23.30 10.38
C PRO A 54 20.99 22.04 10.18
N GLY A 55 21.42 21.19 9.25
CA GLY A 55 20.71 19.92 8.95
C GLY A 55 19.45 20.06 8.10
N VAL A 56 18.96 21.26 7.81
CA VAL A 56 17.78 21.51 6.97
C VAL A 56 18.23 21.91 5.56
N PRO A 57 17.83 21.18 4.50
CA PRO A 57 18.10 21.58 3.12
C PRO A 57 17.37 22.88 2.78
N ALA A 58 18.07 23.82 2.15
CA ALA A 58 17.47 25.07 1.71
C ALA A 58 18.04 25.56 0.39
N CYS A 59 17.24 26.32 -0.37
CA CYS A 59 17.67 27.09 -1.53
C CYS A 59 17.96 28.53 -1.09
N PHE A 60 19.02 29.13 -1.59
CA PHE A 60 19.37 30.54 -1.34
C PHE A 60 20.09 31.14 -2.54
N GLU A 61 19.93 32.46 -2.72
CA GLU A 61 20.68 33.22 -3.71
C GLU A 61 21.86 33.91 -3.05
N ALA A 62 23.04 33.77 -3.62
CA ALA A 62 24.23 34.45 -3.11
C ALA A 62 25.22 34.81 -4.21
N MET A 63 26.03 35.85 -3.97
CA MET A 63 27.14 36.23 -4.82
C MET A 63 28.42 35.51 -4.37
N VAL A 64 29.21 35.01 -5.32
CA VAL A 64 30.54 34.46 -5.02
C VAL A 64 31.52 35.59 -4.73
N VAL A 65 31.93 35.74 -3.46
CA VAL A 65 32.77 36.82 -2.97
C VAL A 65 34.22 36.43 -2.74
N SER A 66 34.62 35.22 -3.10
CA SER A 66 36.03 34.81 -3.12
C SER A 66 36.34 33.98 -4.37
N GLN A 67 37.60 34.02 -4.83
CA GLN A 67 38.07 33.15 -5.91
C GLN A 67 37.97 31.70 -5.44
N PRO A 68 37.48 30.76 -6.30
CA PRO A 68 37.47 29.33 -5.97
C PRO A 68 38.92 28.80 -5.89
N VAL A 69 39.29 28.25 -4.74
CA VAL A 69 40.64 27.75 -4.46
C VAL A 69 40.58 26.22 -4.37
N LEU A 70 41.30 25.56 -5.29
CA LEU A 70 41.48 24.10 -5.27
C LEU A 70 42.61 23.73 -4.31
N ARG A 71 42.39 22.88 -3.35
CA ARG A 71 43.37 22.33 -2.41
C ARG A 71 43.37 20.80 -2.46
N ARG A 72 44.54 20.18 -2.42
CA ARG A 72 44.68 18.74 -2.22
C ARG A 72 44.71 18.38 -0.76
N ILE A 73 43.81 17.47 -0.37
CA ILE A 73 43.70 16.96 1.01
C ILE A 73 44.08 15.47 1.00
N GLY A 74 45.38 15.15 0.82
CA GLY A 74 45.88 13.78 0.78
C GLY A 74 45.82 13.08 -0.58
N LYS A 75 46.13 11.78 -0.62
CA LYS A 75 46.18 11.01 -1.87
C LYS A 75 44.78 10.89 -2.52
N GLY A 76 44.57 11.58 -3.66
CA GLY A 76 43.37 11.45 -4.49
C GLY A 76 42.10 12.17 -3.96
N ARG A 77 42.25 13.10 -3.01
CA ARG A 77 41.12 13.93 -2.52
C ARG A 77 41.43 15.40 -2.76
N ASP A 78 40.62 16.02 -3.59
CA ASP A 78 40.66 17.46 -3.86
C ASP A 78 39.43 18.13 -3.22
N VAL A 79 39.62 19.35 -2.74
CA VAL A 79 38.51 20.21 -2.28
C VAL A 79 38.65 21.59 -2.93
N THR A 80 37.55 22.08 -3.52
CA THR A 80 37.47 23.45 -4.00
C THR A 80 36.67 24.25 -2.98
N ASN A 81 37.28 25.29 -2.40
CA ASN A 81 36.67 26.15 -1.41
C ASN A 81 36.39 27.51 -2.01
N LEU A 82 35.22 28.05 -1.70
CA LEU A 82 34.85 29.44 -2.02
C LEU A 82 33.90 29.99 -0.97
N THR A 83 33.75 31.31 -0.93
CA THR A 83 32.80 32.00 -0.08
C THR A 83 31.71 32.61 -0.93
N ALA A 84 30.46 32.39 -0.57
CA ALA A 84 29.28 33.08 -1.10
C ALA A 84 28.69 34.00 -0.02
N ALA A 85 28.08 35.12 -0.42
CA ALA A 85 27.46 36.07 0.47
C ALA A 85 26.20 36.66 -0.15
N ASP A 86 25.25 37.00 0.72
CA ASP A 86 24.12 37.87 0.44
C ASP A 86 24.18 39.09 1.35
N GLU A 87 23.11 39.87 1.45
CA GLU A 87 23.02 41.06 2.30
C GLU A 87 22.99 40.70 3.80
N THR A 88 22.67 39.46 4.17
CA THR A 88 22.43 39.00 5.53
C THR A 88 23.59 38.21 6.12
N GLY A 89 24.49 37.66 5.29
CA GLY A 89 25.58 36.84 5.81
C GLY A 89 26.57 36.33 4.77
N LYS A 90 27.52 35.51 5.26
CA LYS A 90 28.54 34.83 4.46
C LYS A 90 28.54 33.35 4.77
N LEU A 91 28.77 32.52 3.72
CA LEU A 91 28.77 31.06 3.80
C LEU A 91 29.98 30.52 3.05
N THR A 92 30.70 29.56 3.66
CA THR A 92 31.78 28.85 2.98
C THR A 92 31.26 27.58 2.32
N LEU A 93 31.54 27.43 1.03
CA LEU A 93 31.15 26.29 0.22
C LEU A 93 32.35 25.39 -0.05
N HIS A 94 32.21 24.10 0.23
CA HIS A 94 33.23 23.07 0.04
C HIS A 94 32.75 22.08 -1.01
N TYR A 95 33.49 21.92 -2.12
CA TYR A 95 33.21 20.96 -3.17
C TYR A 95 34.29 19.88 -3.18
N PHE A 96 33.96 18.69 -2.72
CA PHE A 96 34.87 17.55 -2.63
C PHE A 96 34.93 16.79 -3.95
N ASN A 97 36.17 16.52 -4.45
CA ASN A 97 36.45 15.78 -5.69
C ASN A 97 35.74 16.37 -6.93
N GLN A 98 35.57 17.69 -6.96
CA GLN A 98 34.95 18.43 -8.06
C GLN A 98 35.85 19.58 -8.53
N PRO A 99 37.01 19.33 -9.16
CA PRO A 99 37.95 20.36 -9.59
C PRO A 99 37.36 21.31 -10.65
N TYR A 100 36.32 20.85 -11.38
CA TYR A 100 35.65 21.63 -12.43
C TYR A 100 34.86 22.84 -11.87
N ILE A 101 34.53 22.85 -10.57
CA ILE A 101 33.85 23.96 -9.90
C ILE A 101 34.62 25.28 -10.09
N LYS A 102 35.94 25.22 -10.11
CA LYS A 102 36.78 26.39 -10.33
C LYS A 102 36.49 27.10 -11.67
N THR A 103 36.02 26.38 -12.67
CA THR A 103 35.68 26.90 -14.00
C THR A 103 34.22 27.22 -14.21
N GLN A 104 33.36 26.90 -13.22
CA GLN A 104 31.92 27.09 -13.33
C GLN A 104 31.40 28.16 -12.39
N LEU A 105 32.05 28.40 -11.24
CA LEU A 105 31.67 29.46 -10.30
C LEU A 105 32.69 30.60 -10.40
N HIS A 106 32.22 31.80 -10.71
CA HIS A 106 33.03 32.96 -10.95
C HIS A 106 32.85 34.02 -9.87
N TYR A 107 33.95 34.64 -9.47
CA TYR A 107 33.96 35.76 -8.54
C TYR A 107 33.10 36.92 -9.05
N GLY A 108 32.26 37.47 -8.22
CA GLY A 108 31.37 38.59 -8.55
C GLY A 108 30.04 38.20 -9.21
N GLU A 109 29.85 36.93 -9.56
CA GLU A 109 28.61 36.48 -10.14
C GLU A 109 27.63 35.93 -9.08
N ARG A 110 26.32 36.00 -9.36
CA ARG A 110 25.24 35.49 -8.52
C ARG A 110 24.79 34.11 -8.96
N TYR A 111 24.58 33.24 -7.98
CA TYR A 111 24.10 31.88 -8.17
C TYR A 111 23.02 31.56 -7.15
N TYR A 112 22.10 30.70 -7.57
CA TYR A 112 21.27 29.95 -6.63
C TYR A 112 22.03 28.72 -6.17
N PHE A 113 22.01 28.47 -4.87
CA PHE A 113 22.61 27.30 -4.25
C PHE A 113 21.52 26.50 -3.54
N TYR A 114 21.65 25.17 -3.53
CA TYR A 114 20.79 24.29 -2.75
C TYR A 114 21.63 23.26 -2.01
N GLY A 115 21.45 23.17 -0.71
CA GLY A 115 22.20 22.23 0.12
C GLY A 115 21.83 22.37 1.60
N THR A 116 22.64 21.75 2.46
CA THR A 116 22.42 21.68 3.89
C THR A 116 23.64 22.21 4.64
N LEU A 117 23.44 23.08 5.64
CA LEU A 117 24.51 23.48 6.53
C LEU A 117 25.06 22.31 7.32
N LEU A 118 26.39 22.26 7.47
CA LEU A 118 27.05 21.24 8.29
C LEU A 118 26.77 21.50 9.77
N PRO A 119 26.18 20.55 10.54
CA PRO A 119 25.71 20.80 11.89
C PRO A 119 26.81 21.27 12.88
N GLU A 120 28.04 20.83 12.69
CA GLU A 120 29.16 21.06 13.62
C GLU A 120 30.14 22.15 13.16
N HIS A 121 29.94 22.74 11.97
CA HIS A 121 30.93 23.59 11.32
C HIS A 121 30.46 25.04 11.07
N GLY A 122 29.33 25.45 11.68
CA GLY A 122 28.78 26.79 11.50
C GLY A 122 28.30 27.08 10.09
N MET A 123 28.61 28.27 9.56
CA MET A 123 28.18 28.70 8.22
C MET A 123 29.01 28.02 7.10
N GLN A 124 28.94 26.69 7.00
CA GLN A 124 29.62 25.90 6.00
C GLN A 124 28.67 24.88 5.36
N MET A 125 28.85 24.65 4.07
CA MET A 125 28.05 23.70 3.29
C MET A 125 28.93 22.85 2.38
N ALA A 126 28.60 21.53 2.28
CA ALA A 126 29.34 20.59 1.46
C ALA A 126 28.59 20.23 0.20
N ASN A 127 29.24 20.34 -0.95
CA ASN A 127 28.74 19.98 -2.28
C ASN A 127 27.31 20.51 -2.58
N PRO A 128 26.98 21.79 -2.34
CA PRO A 128 25.69 22.30 -2.72
C PRO A 128 25.50 22.23 -4.24
N ALA A 129 24.28 21.92 -4.67
CA ALA A 129 23.92 22.13 -6.07
C ALA A 129 23.86 23.63 -6.35
N PHE A 130 24.18 24.05 -7.58
CA PHE A 130 24.14 25.45 -7.96
C PHE A 130 23.67 25.65 -9.41
N GLU A 131 23.18 26.84 -9.67
CA GLU A 131 22.72 27.33 -10.98
C GLU A 131 22.95 28.83 -11.08
N ALA A 132 23.34 29.33 -12.24
CA ALA A 132 23.54 30.75 -12.46
C ALA A 132 22.21 31.51 -12.34
N ALA A 133 22.19 32.63 -11.63
CA ALA A 133 20.99 33.40 -11.35
C ALA A 133 20.36 34.03 -12.61
N ASP A 134 21.14 34.25 -13.66
CA ASP A 134 20.68 34.75 -14.97
C ASP A 134 19.94 33.70 -15.82
N ARG A 135 20.00 32.41 -15.44
CA ARG A 135 19.39 31.27 -16.14
C ARG A 135 18.66 30.33 -15.18
N PRO A 136 17.70 30.86 -14.40
CA PRO A 136 16.98 30.01 -13.43
C PRO A 136 16.07 29.00 -14.14
N GLY A 137 15.79 27.90 -13.48
CA GLY A 137 14.68 27.04 -13.89
C GLY A 137 15.05 25.63 -14.35
N VAL A 138 16.33 25.22 -14.28
CA VAL A 138 16.71 23.82 -14.48
C VAL A 138 16.85 23.09 -13.15
N VAL A 139 17.38 23.75 -12.13
CA VAL A 139 17.71 23.17 -10.81
C VAL A 139 17.02 23.92 -9.67
N THR A 140 16.68 25.18 -9.86
CA THR A 140 16.12 26.09 -8.86
C THR A 140 14.75 26.61 -9.29
N ASN A 141 14.03 27.26 -8.36
CA ASN A 141 12.69 27.82 -8.55
C ASN A 141 11.65 26.77 -9.00
N ARG A 142 11.76 25.55 -8.47
CA ARG A 142 10.82 24.45 -8.73
C ARG A 142 10.84 23.40 -7.64
N LEU A 143 9.81 22.56 -7.62
CA LEU A 143 9.84 21.28 -6.92
C LEU A 143 10.61 20.28 -7.79
N LEU A 144 11.76 19.83 -7.30
CA LEU A 144 12.61 18.87 -8.02
C LEU A 144 12.26 17.44 -7.59
N PRO A 145 11.82 16.56 -8.49
CA PRO A 145 11.55 15.16 -8.15
C PRO A 145 12.84 14.42 -7.83
N VAL A 146 12.82 13.62 -6.77
CA VAL A 146 13.92 12.76 -6.33
C VAL A 146 13.53 11.31 -6.55
N TYR A 147 14.28 10.63 -7.42
CA TYR A 147 14.00 9.24 -7.76
C TYR A 147 14.88 8.26 -6.96
N PRO A 148 14.44 7.02 -6.77
CA PRO A 148 15.32 5.94 -6.38
C PRO A 148 16.40 5.75 -7.45
N LEU A 149 17.67 5.77 -7.07
CA LEU A 149 18.78 5.70 -8.00
C LEU A 149 19.59 4.41 -7.84
N SER A 150 20.22 3.98 -8.92
CA SER A 150 21.21 2.90 -8.96
C SER A 150 22.57 3.44 -9.39
N ALA A 151 23.64 2.73 -9.04
CA ALA A 151 24.99 3.09 -9.45
C ALA A 151 25.09 3.30 -10.98
N GLY A 152 25.66 4.44 -11.39
CA GLY A 152 25.79 4.84 -12.79
C GLY A 152 24.63 5.66 -13.37
N LEU A 153 23.59 6.00 -12.56
CA LEU A 153 22.48 6.85 -12.97
C LEU A 153 22.37 8.04 -12.02
N SER A 154 22.35 9.27 -12.55
CA SER A 154 22.10 10.48 -11.78
C SER A 154 20.64 10.90 -11.89
N ASN A 155 20.11 11.56 -10.83
CA ASN A 155 18.76 12.13 -10.83
C ASN A 155 18.53 13.07 -12.03
N ARG A 156 19.52 13.91 -12.34
CA ARG A 156 19.48 14.81 -13.50
C ARG A 156 19.29 14.05 -14.83
N THR A 157 20.01 12.96 -15.01
CA THR A 157 19.89 12.12 -16.23
C THR A 157 18.51 11.48 -16.31
N LEU A 158 18.01 10.95 -15.20
CA LEU A 158 16.69 10.31 -15.15
C LEU A 158 15.57 11.32 -15.44
N CYS A 159 15.61 12.50 -14.82
CA CYS A 159 14.68 13.60 -15.11
C CYS A 159 14.70 14.01 -16.59
N ALA A 160 15.90 14.05 -17.22
CA ALA A 160 16.00 14.38 -18.65
C ALA A 160 15.37 13.31 -19.53
N CYS A 161 15.60 12.02 -19.23
CA CYS A 161 15.00 10.91 -19.97
C CYS A 161 13.46 10.89 -19.80
N ILE A 162 12.95 11.11 -18.59
CA ILE A 162 11.50 11.17 -18.33
C ILE A 162 10.86 12.33 -19.07
N ARG A 163 11.48 13.51 -19.06
CA ARG A 163 10.98 14.68 -19.81
C ARG A 163 10.90 14.40 -21.31
N GLN A 164 11.91 13.75 -21.86
CA GLN A 164 11.90 13.32 -23.26
C GLN A 164 10.80 12.29 -23.49
N ALA A 165 10.65 11.28 -22.61
CA ALA A 165 9.60 10.28 -22.72
C ALA A 165 8.20 10.89 -22.69
N LEU A 166 7.93 11.88 -21.82
CA LEU A 166 6.65 12.62 -21.79
C LEU A 166 6.37 13.35 -23.11
N SER A 167 7.40 13.98 -23.70
CA SER A 167 7.24 14.69 -24.99
C SER A 167 7.02 13.75 -26.18
N GLU A 168 7.65 12.56 -26.16
CA GLU A 168 7.58 11.58 -27.26
C GLU A 168 6.34 10.67 -27.15
N ALA A 169 5.86 10.39 -25.94
CA ALA A 169 4.69 9.53 -25.70
C ALA A 169 3.37 10.18 -26.12
N GLY A 170 3.33 11.52 -26.17
CA GLY A 170 2.09 12.26 -26.48
C GLY A 170 1.02 12.09 -25.41
N ALA A 171 -0.25 12.07 -25.84
CA ALA A 171 -1.38 11.89 -24.92
C ALA A 171 -1.43 10.44 -24.41
N LEU A 172 -1.48 10.27 -23.09
CA LEU A 172 -1.63 8.97 -22.46
C LEU A 172 -3.09 8.49 -22.55
N PRO A 173 -3.35 7.17 -22.69
CA PRO A 173 -4.71 6.65 -22.75
C PRO A 173 -5.43 6.87 -21.42
N GLU A 174 -6.59 7.53 -21.47
CA GLU A 174 -7.44 7.75 -20.29
C GLU A 174 -8.25 6.51 -19.99
N LEU A 175 -8.05 5.92 -18.80
CA LEU A 175 -8.73 4.71 -18.35
C LEU A 175 -9.99 5.01 -17.53
N LEU A 176 -10.03 6.16 -16.84
CA LEU A 176 -11.18 6.51 -16.02
C LEU A 176 -12.29 7.17 -16.87
N PRO A 177 -13.54 6.69 -16.75
CA PRO A 177 -14.67 7.35 -17.38
C PRO A 177 -14.79 8.83 -16.99
N GLU A 178 -15.23 9.68 -17.89
CA GLU A 178 -15.38 11.11 -17.63
C GLU A 178 -16.32 11.41 -16.46
N THR A 179 -17.39 10.63 -16.33
CA THR A 179 -18.34 10.72 -15.21
C THR A 179 -17.65 10.52 -13.86
N VAL A 180 -16.74 9.54 -13.77
CA VAL A 180 -15.96 9.26 -12.55
C VAL A 180 -14.99 10.41 -12.28
N ARG A 181 -14.26 10.88 -13.31
CA ARG A 181 -13.32 11.98 -13.15
C ARG A 181 -14.00 13.26 -12.66
N THR A 182 -15.14 13.59 -13.23
CA THR A 182 -15.95 14.77 -12.83
C THR A 182 -16.47 14.63 -11.41
N GLN A 183 -17.05 13.48 -11.05
CA GLN A 183 -17.61 13.22 -9.72
C GLN A 183 -16.57 13.37 -8.61
N TYR A 184 -15.33 12.92 -8.83
CA TYR A 184 -14.28 12.93 -7.81
C TYR A 184 -13.28 14.09 -7.97
N GLY A 185 -13.50 14.99 -8.93
CA GLY A 185 -12.63 16.15 -9.20
C GLY A 185 -11.21 15.73 -9.55
N LEU A 186 -11.05 14.79 -10.49
CA LEU A 186 -9.76 14.22 -10.90
C LEU A 186 -9.30 14.87 -12.22
N CYS A 187 -8.02 15.24 -12.28
CA CYS A 187 -7.38 15.72 -13.51
C CYS A 187 -7.20 14.59 -14.54
N GLY A 188 -6.86 14.93 -15.77
CA GLY A 188 -6.55 13.97 -16.83
C GLY A 188 -5.27 13.18 -16.55
N VAL A 189 -5.17 11.98 -17.11
CA VAL A 189 -4.01 11.09 -16.89
C VAL A 189 -2.71 11.71 -17.40
N THR A 190 -2.70 12.33 -18.59
CA THR A 190 -1.52 12.99 -19.16
C THR A 190 -1.03 14.13 -18.27
N GLU A 191 -1.96 14.96 -17.77
CA GLU A 191 -1.66 16.03 -16.81
C GLU A 191 -1.07 15.46 -15.50
N ALA A 192 -1.65 14.38 -14.98
CA ALA A 192 -1.18 13.77 -13.74
C ALA A 192 0.26 13.25 -13.86
N TYR A 193 0.59 12.54 -14.94
CA TYR A 193 1.95 12.06 -15.19
C TYR A 193 2.94 13.21 -15.41
N ALA A 194 2.59 14.21 -16.20
CA ALA A 194 3.43 15.39 -16.41
C ALA A 194 3.71 16.11 -15.08
N THR A 195 2.67 16.33 -14.29
CA THR A 195 2.78 17.07 -13.02
C THR A 195 3.56 16.29 -11.97
N VAL A 196 3.39 14.97 -11.85
CA VAL A 196 4.16 14.18 -10.88
C VAL A 196 5.66 14.20 -11.20
N HIS A 197 6.04 14.30 -12.46
CA HIS A 197 7.44 14.34 -12.87
C HIS A 197 8.04 15.76 -12.96
N ALA A 198 7.20 16.78 -13.03
CA ALA A 198 7.62 18.18 -13.10
C ALA A 198 6.54 19.09 -12.45
N PRO A 199 6.36 19.01 -11.13
CA PRO A 199 5.32 19.77 -10.46
C PRO A 199 5.66 21.26 -10.41
N GLU A 200 4.66 22.09 -10.70
CA GLU A 200 4.75 23.55 -10.61
C GLU A 200 4.50 24.05 -9.18
N SER A 201 3.70 23.31 -8.41
CA SER A 201 3.37 23.62 -7.00
C SER A 201 3.01 22.35 -6.22
N TRP A 202 3.04 22.45 -4.89
CA TRP A 202 2.59 21.37 -4.01
C TRP A 202 1.12 21.02 -4.23
N ASP A 203 0.26 22.00 -4.48
CA ASP A 203 -1.17 21.77 -4.73
C ASP A 203 -1.38 21.02 -6.06
N ALA A 204 -0.66 21.39 -7.11
CA ALA A 204 -0.70 20.67 -8.39
C ALA A 204 -0.23 19.22 -8.20
N LEU A 205 0.87 19.03 -7.49
CA LEU A 205 1.40 17.70 -7.17
C LEU A 205 0.39 16.85 -6.40
N GLN A 206 -0.29 17.42 -5.40
CA GLN A 206 -1.31 16.69 -4.64
C GLN A 206 -2.49 16.28 -5.52
N ARG A 207 -2.97 17.15 -6.41
CA ARG A 207 -4.03 16.79 -7.37
C ARG A 207 -3.60 15.66 -8.30
N ALA A 208 -2.39 15.72 -8.82
CA ALA A 208 -1.83 14.67 -9.67
C ALA A 208 -1.70 13.34 -8.93
N ARG A 209 -1.15 13.35 -7.70
CA ARG A 209 -1.06 12.14 -6.85
C ARG A 209 -2.43 11.56 -6.52
N LYS A 210 -3.41 12.41 -6.16
CA LYS A 210 -4.79 11.97 -5.93
C LYS A 210 -5.34 11.21 -7.15
N ARG A 211 -5.11 11.73 -8.36
CA ARG A 211 -5.55 11.09 -9.60
C ARG A 211 -4.90 9.71 -9.80
N LEU A 212 -3.59 9.59 -9.63
CA LEU A 212 -2.86 8.34 -9.85
C LEU A 212 -3.23 7.29 -8.79
N VAL A 213 -3.29 7.67 -7.51
CA VAL A 213 -3.72 6.78 -6.43
C VAL A 213 -5.16 6.29 -6.64
N PHE A 214 -6.06 7.20 -7.04
CA PHE A 214 -7.44 6.82 -7.33
C PHE A 214 -7.52 5.78 -8.46
N GLU A 215 -6.77 5.97 -9.54
CA GLU A 215 -6.74 5.03 -10.66
C GLU A 215 -6.26 3.65 -10.25
N GLU A 216 -5.17 3.54 -9.50
CA GLU A 216 -4.65 2.27 -8.99
C GLU A 216 -5.74 1.50 -8.21
N PHE A 217 -6.39 2.17 -7.25
CA PHE A 217 -7.46 1.54 -6.47
C PHE A 217 -8.72 1.25 -7.30
N PHE A 218 -9.05 2.09 -8.29
CA PHE A 218 -10.17 1.86 -9.18
C PHE A 218 -9.95 0.63 -10.04
N ILE A 219 -8.79 0.49 -10.67
CA ILE A 219 -8.43 -0.67 -11.50
C ILE A 219 -8.44 -1.95 -10.64
N PHE A 220 -7.84 -1.89 -9.44
CA PHE A 220 -7.82 -3.01 -8.51
C PHE A 220 -9.25 -3.43 -8.10
N SER A 221 -10.09 -2.46 -7.73
CA SER A 221 -11.47 -2.71 -7.34
C SER A 221 -12.33 -3.24 -8.50
N ALA A 222 -12.14 -2.67 -9.70
CA ALA A 222 -12.80 -3.15 -10.91
C ALA A 222 -12.38 -4.59 -11.25
N GLY A 223 -11.09 -4.92 -11.15
CA GLY A 223 -10.60 -6.27 -11.33
C GLY A 223 -11.23 -7.27 -10.35
N ILE A 224 -11.34 -6.91 -9.08
CA ILE A 224 -12.05 -7.73 -8.08
C ILE A 224 -13.53 -7.88 -8.44
N ALA A 225 -14.20 -6.79 -8.87
CA ALA A 225 -15.60 -6.83 -9.25
C ALA A 225 -15.85 -7.77 -10.45
N VAL A 226 -14.98 -7.70 -11.47
CA VAL A 226 -15.03 -8.61 -12.64
C VAL A 226 -14.82 -10.06 -12.20
N LEU A 227 -13.82 -10.33 -11.35
CA LEU A 227 -13.59 -11.68 -10.82
C LEU A 227 -14.76 -12.19 -9.99
N ARG A 228 -15.45 -11.33 -9.26
CA ARG A 228 -16.68 -11.70 -8.52
C ARG A 228 -17.83 -11.99 -9.47
N ALA A 229 -18.03 -11.15 -10.48
CA ALA A 229 -19.09 -11.33 -11.47
C ALA A 229 -18.88 -12.57 -12.36
N SER A 230 -17.61 -12.98 -12.60
CA SER A 230 -17.29 -14.18 -13.37
C SER A 230 -17.40 -15.48 -12.55
N ARG A 231 -17.57 -15.40 -11.23
CA ARG A 231 -17.82 -16.60 -10.43
C ARG A 231 -19.23 -17.11 -10.74
N THR A 232 -19.32 -18.40 -11.07
CA THR A 232 -20.61 -19.08 -11.19
C THR A 232 -21.36 -18.90 -9.87
N GLU A 233 -22.56 -18.33 -9.90
CA GLU A 233 -23.40 -18.23 -8.71
C GLU A 233 -23.75 -19.65 -8.26
N LEU A 234 -23.14 -20.05 -7.15
CA LEU A 234 -23.48 -21.31 -6.51
C LEU A 234 -24.78 -21.13 -5.78
N HIS A 235 -25.80 -21.87 -6.21
CA HIS A 235 -27.09 -21.88 -5.53
C HIS A 235 -27.10 -22.91 -4.40
N THR A 236 -27.78 -22.55 -3.32
CA THR A 236 -28.03 -23.45 -2.18
C THR A 236 -29.52 -23.39 -1.81
N VAL A 237 -29.97 -24.33 -0.98
CA VAL A 237 -31.32 -24.27 -0.45
C VAL A 237 -31.41 -23.09 0.52
N PRO A 238 -32.37 -22.17 0.33
CA PRO A 238 -32.59 -21.05 1.26
C PRO A 238 -32.85 -21.55 2.66
N TYR A 239 -32.27 -20.90 3.66
CA TYR A 239 -32.54 -21.22 5.06
C TYR A 239 -33.75 -20.47 5.58
N GLU A 240 -34.56 -21.16 6.40
CA GLU A 240 -35.65 -20.53 7.15
C GLU A 240 -35.09 -19.78 8.36
N THR A 241 -35.44 -18.51 8.50
CA THR A 241 -34.92 -17.62 9.56
C THR A 241 -35.88 -17.43 10.72
N GLY A 242 -37.14 -17.87 10.63
CA GLY A 242 -38.12 -17.77 11.68
C GLY A 242 -37.77 -18.49 13.00
N CYS A 243 -36.80 -19.41 12.95
CA CYS A 243 -36.27 -20.09 14.14
C CYS A 243 -35.46 -19.18 15.08
N MET A 244 -35.03 -17.99 14.62
CA MET A 244 -34.10 -17.10 15.33
C MET A 244 -34.68 -16.46 16.60
N ASP A 245 -36.01 -16.40 16.74
CA ASP A 245 -36.66 -15.88 17.97
C ASP A 245 -36.24 -16.64 19.23
N ALA A 246 -36.01 -17.94 19.11
CA ALA A 246 -35.52 -18.76 20.21
C ALA A 246 -34.11 -18.38 20.63
N PHE A 247 -33.24 -18.10 19.66
CA PHE A 247 -31.86 -17.64 19.88
C PHE A 247 -31.86 -16.29 20.60
N PHE A 248 -32.59 -15.30 20.08
CA PHE A 248 -32.60 -13.95 20.66
C PHE A 248 -33.16 -13.93 22.09
N ARG A 249 -34.17 -14.76 22.40
CA ARG A 249 -34.70 -14.88 23.76
C ARG A 249 -33.74 -15.56 24.74
N ALA A 250 -32.87 -16.41 24.27
CA ALA A 250 -31.90 -17.13 25.11
C ALA A 250 -30.63 -16.30 25.45
N LEU A 251 -30.45 -15.15 24.81
CA LEU A 251 -29.28 -14.32 25.08
C LEU A 251 -29.35 -13.71 26.50
N PRO A 252 -28.25 -13.80 27.29
CA PRO A 252 -28.21 -13.21 28.63
C PRO A 252 -28.02 -11.70 28.63
N PHE A 253 -27.90 -11.06 27.46
CA PHE A 253 -27.70 -9.63 27.28
C PHE A 253 -28.35 -9.15 25.97
N ARG A 254 -28.45 -7.84 25.81
CA ARG A 254 -28.94 -7.23 24.57
C ARG A 254 -27.80 -7.07 23.58
N LEU A 255 -28.02 -7.42 22.33
CA LEU A 255 -27.07 -7.17 21.22
C LEU A 255 -26.99 -5.67 20.92
N THR A 256 -25.82 -5.22 20.52
CA THR A 256 -25.63 -3.86 20.00
C THR A 256 -26.29 -3.68 18.63
N GLY A 257 -26.57 -2.44 18.23
CA GLY A 257 -27.11 -2.18 16.89
C GLY A 257 -26.26 -2.73 15.76
N ALA A 258 -24.91 -2.66 15.90
CA ALA A 258 -23.98 -3.21 14.92
C ALA A 258 -24.04 -4.75 14.84
N GLN A 259 -24.16 -5.43 15.98
CA GLN A 259 -24.30 -6.89 16.02
C GLN A 259 -25.65 -7.33 15.41
N ASN A 260 -26.74 -6.64 15.71
CA ASN A 260 -28.05 -6.92 15.11
C ASN A 260 -27.99 -6.73 13.58
N GLY A 261 -27.46 -5.60 13.10
CA GLY A 261 -27.33 -5.37 11.67
C GLY A 261 -26.44 -6.40 10.95
N ALA A 262 -25.36 -6.87 11.60
CA ALA A 262 -24.51 -7.94 11.04
C ALA A 262 -25.27 -9.27 10.98
N ILE A 263 -26.02 -9.63 12.01
CA ILE A 263 -26.84 -10.84 12.04
C ILE A 263 -27.94 -10.78 10.98
N GLU A 264 -28.67 -9.66 10.86
CA GLU A 264 -29.69 -9.46 9.83
C GLU A 264 -29.17 -9.66 8.42
N GLN A 265 -27.98 -9.10 8.13
CA GLN A 265 -27.32 -9.28 6.82
C GLN A 265 -26.94 -10.74 6.57
N ILE A 266 -26.41 -11.45 7.56
CA ILE A 266 -26.07 -12.87 7.46
C ILE A 266 -27.33 -13.71 7.22
N LEU A 267 -28.39 -13.47 7.97
CA LEU A 267 -29.66 -14.18 7.80
C LEU A 267 -30.29 -13.92 6.43
N HIS A 268 -30.19 -12.67 5.93
CA HIS A 268 -30.61 -12.33 4.58
C HIS A 268 -29.82 -13.13 3.54
N ASP A 269 -28.48 -13.18 3.66
CA ASP A 269 -27.65 -13.97 2.74
C ASP A 269 -28.01 -15.47 2.79
N LEU A 270 -28.16 -16.05 3.98
CA LEU A 270 -28.53 -17.46 4.15
C LEU A 270 -29.92 -17.79 3.57
N SER A 271 -30.83 -16.82 3.58
CA SER A 271 -32.18 -16.98 3.01
C SER A 271 -32.27 -16.65 1.51
N SER A 272 -31.21 -16.13 0.91
CA SER A 272 -31.21 -15.68 -0.51
C SER A 272 -31.19 -16.81 -1.53
N GLY A 273 -30.81 -18.02 -1.14
CA GLY A 273 -30.57 -19.15 -2.08
C GLY A 273 -29.20 -19.10 -2.77
N HIS A 274 -28.34 -18.16 -2.39
CA HIS A 274 -26.96 -18.09 -2.87
C HIS A 274 -25.97 -18.48 -1.77
N VAL A 275 -24.81 -19.03 -2.17
CA VAL A 275 -23.76 -19.37 -1.20
C VAL A 275 -23.15 -18.11 -0.62
N MET A 276 -23.34 -17.90 0.70
CA MET A 276 -22.79 -16.77 1.42
C MET A 276 -21.25 -16.86 1.53
N ASN A 277 -20.55 -15.76 1.25
CA ASN A 277 -19.15 -15.57 1.57
C ASN A 277 -18.96 -14.16 2.16
N ARG A 278 -19.01 -14.06 3.48
CA ARG A 278 -19.06 -12.79 4.21
C ARG A 278 -17.94 -12.66 5.22
N LEU A 279 -17.25 -11.53 5.20
CA LEU A 279 -16.28 -11.14 6.23
C LEU A 279 -16.96 -10.30 7.30
N VAL A 280 -16.85 -10.74 8.55
CA VAL A 280 -17.30 -9.97 9.73
C VAL A 280 -16.07 -9.35 10.39
N GLN A 281 -15.98 -8.03 10.36
CA GLN A 281 -14.87 -7.25 10.93
C GLN A 281 -15.35 -6.47 12.15
N GLY A 282 -14.51 -6.40 13.18
CA GLY A 282 -14.76 -5.63 14.40
C GLY A 282 -13.59 -5.76 15.36
N ASP A 283 -13.51 -4.85 16.33
CA ASP A 283 -12.44 -4.83 17.33
C ASP A 283 -12.43 -6.08 18.23
N VAL A 284 -11.35 -6.28 18.96
CA VAL A 284 -11.25 -7.32 19.99
C VAL A 284 -12.33 -7.03 21.06
N GLY A 285 -13.10 -8.04 21.42
CA GLY A 285 -14.19 -7.88 22.40
C GLY A 285 -15.50 -7.31 21.83
N SER A 286 -15.61 -7.01 20.53
CA SER A 286 -16.86 -6.52 19.91
C SER A 286 -17.98 -7.56 19.83
N GLY A 287 -17.74 -8.79 20.26
CA GLY A 287 -18.73 -9.87 20.29
C GLY A 287 -18.95 -10.57 18.95
N LYS A 288 -17.96 -10.62 18.07
CA LYS A 288 -18.00 -11.36 16.79
C LYS A 288 -18.45 -12.81 16.96
N THR A 289 -18.09 -13.46 18.07
CA THR A 289 -18.49 -14.83 18.39
C THR A 289 -20.00 -14.99 18.52
N MET A 290 -20.72 -13.95 19.00
CA MET A 290 -22.19 -13.98 19.09
C MET A 290 -22.85 -13.92 17.72
N VAL A 291 -22.31 -13.11 16.83
CA VAL A 291 -22.75 -13.04 15.42
C VAL A 291 -22.54 -14.40 14.74
N ALA A 292 -21.39 -15.03 14.94
CA ALA A 292 -21.09 -16.36 14.44
C ALA A 292 -22.00 -17.44 15.05
N ALA A 293 -22.29 -17.36 16.35
CA ALA A 293 -23.22 -18.28 17.04
C ALA A 293 -24.63 -18.21 16.45
N ALA A 294 -25.13 -17.00 16.13
CA ALA A 294 -26.39 -16.80 15.44
C ALA A 294 -26.46 -17.50 14.08
N ALA A 295 -25.41 -17.35 13.27
CA ALA A 295 -25.29 -18.01 11.98
C ALA A 295 -25.27 -19.55 12.12
N CYS A 296 -24.46 -20.06 13.05
CA CYS A 296 -24.37 -21.50 13.34
C CYS A 296 -25.73 -22.06 13.82
N PHE A 297 -26.43 -21.35 14.71
CA PHE A 297 -27.73 -21.74 15.16
C PHE A 297 -28.75 -21.80 14.01
N CYS A 298 -28.77 -20.79 13.15
CA CYS A 298 -29.64 -20.79 11.96
C CYS A 298 -29.38 -22.03 11.07
N ALA A 299 -28.08 -22.33 10.76
CA ALA A 299 -27.72 -23.48 9.96
C ALA A 299 -28.20 -24.82 10.61
N VAL A 300 -27.99 -25.00 11.91
CA VAL A 300 -28.36 -26.19 12.63
C VAL A 300 -29.91 -26.36 12.67
N ARG A 301 -30.66 -25.27 12.86
CA ARG A 301 -32.13 -25.30 12.82
C ARG A 301 -32.70 -25.64 11.43
N ASN A 302 -31.92 -25.45 10.40
CA ASN A 302 -32.22 -25.87 9.02
C ASN A 302 -31.71 -27.27 8.68
N GLY A 303 -31.37 -28.09 9.67
CA GLY A 303 -30.91 -29.48 9.48
C GLY A 303 -29.52 -29.61 8.91
N LYS A 304 -28.71 -28.54 8.97
CA LYS A 304 -27.32 -28.55 8.50
C LYS A 304 -26.35 -28.62 9.66
N GLN A 305 -25.13 -29.08 9.37
CA GLN A 305 -24.01 -28.96 10.30
C GLN A 305 -23.27 -27.64 10.08
N ALA A 306 -22.76 -27.09 11.17
CA ALA A 306 -21.88 -25.93 11.14
C ALA A 306 -20.48 -26.31 11.64
N ALA A 307 -19.44 -25.84 10.95
CA ALA A 307 -18.05 -25.98 11.37
C ALA A 307 -17.49 -24.63 11.83
N PHE A 308 -16.94 -24.57 13.03
CA PHE A 308 -16.31 -23.36 13.58
C PHE A 308 -14.82 -23.61 13.75
N MET A 309 -14.02 -22.94 12.95
CA MET A 309 -12.56 -23.09 12.96
C MET A 309 -11.89 -21.99 13.77
N ALA A 310 -11.01 -22.41 14.68
CA ALA A 310 -10.11 -21.55 15.43
C ALA A 310 -8.63 -21.82 15.08
N PRO A 311 -7.74 -20.83 15.15
CA PRO A 311 -6.36 -20.99 14.75
C PRO A 311 -5.51 -21.83 15.73
N THR A 312 -5.92 -21.88 17.01
CA THR A 312 -5.21 -22.63 18.07
C THR A 312 -6.17 -23.52 18.83
N GLU A 313 -5.64 -24.56 19.49
CA GLU A 313 -6.43 -25.49 20.31
C GLU A 313 -7.06 -24.79 21.53
N ILE A 314 -6.33 -23.85 22.15
CA ILE A 314 -6.82 -23.08 23.30
C ILE A 314 -8.06 -22.25 22.89
N LEU A 315 -7.99 -21.59 21.74
CA LEU A 315 -9.13 -20.82 21.23
C LEU A 315 -10.30 -21.73 20.83
N ALA A 316 -10.03 -22.90 20.24
CA ALA A 316 -11.06 -23.88 19.93
C ALA A 316 -11.79 -24.37 21.18
N GLU A 317 -11.07 -24.68 22.26
CA GLU A 317 -11.66 -25.07 23.54
C GLU A 317 -12.46 -23.94 24.18
N GLN A 318 -11.99 -22.69 24.07
CA GLN A 318 -12.69 -21.51 24.56
C GLN A 318 -13.99 -21.27 23.80
N HIS A 319 -13.96 -21.36 22.46
CA HIS A 319 -15.14 -21.24 21.62
C HIS A 319 -16.13 -22.38 21.87
N GLU A 320 -15.64 -23.62 22.01
CA GLU A 320 -16.50 -24.77 22.31
C GLU A 320 -17.27 -24.54 23.62
N LYS A 321 -16.59 -24.15 24.71
CA LYS A 321 -17.23 -23.85 25.99
C LYS A 321 -18.28 -22.74 25.87
N THR A 322 -17.96 -21.66 25.18
CA THR A 322 -18.86 -20.51 24.99
C THR A 322 -20.08 -20.91 24.16
N LEU A 323 -19.87 -21.62 23.05
CA LEU A 323 -20.94 -22.03 22.15
C LEU A 323 -21.80 -23.14 22.77
N SER A 324 -21.22 -24.07 23.52
CA SER A 324 -21.97 -25.09 24.28
C SER A 324 -22.83 -24.49 25.36
N ALA A 325 -22.33 -23.51 26.11
CA ALA A 325 -23.10 -22.81 27.13
C ALA A 325 -24.28 -22.03 26.54
N LEU A 326 -24.09 -21.43 25.36
CA LEU A 326 -25.11 -20.60 24.70
C LEU A 326 -26.16 -21.45 23.94
N LEU A 327 -25.70 -22.41 23.14
CA LEU A 327 -26.52 -23.14 22.17
C LEU A 327 -26.99 -24.51 22.70
N GLY A 328 -26.30 -25.08 23.69
CA GLY A 328 -26.71 -26.32 24.34
C GLY A 328 -28.13 -26.31 24.91
N PRO A 329 -28.55 -25.27 25.68
CA PRO A 329 -29.90 -25.11 26.15
C PRO A 329 -30.95 -25.02 25.03
N LEU A 330 -30.55 -24.63 23.84
CA LEU A 330 -31.40 -24.57 22.63
C LEU A 330 -31.41 -25.88 21.83
N GLY A 331 -30.80 -26.96 22.37
CA GLY A 331 -30.82 -28.29 21.80
C GLY A 331 -29.74 -28.50 20.71
N VAL A 332 -28.69 -27.67 20.65
CA VAL A 332 -27.60 -27.84 19.70
C VAL A 332 -26.48 -28.70 20.31
N SER A 333 -26.14 -29.81 19.65
CA SER A 333 -24.99 -30.66 20.01
C SER A 333 -23.70 -30.07 19.51
N VAL A 334 -22.84 -29.59 20.44
CA VAL A 334 -21.52 -29.01 20.12
C VAL A 334 -20.42 -30.04 20.38
N LEU A 335 -19.50 -30.19 19.46
CA LEU A 335 -18.39 -31.14 19.51
C LEU A 335 -17.05 -30.46 19.26
N LEU A 336 -16.06 -30.74 20.11
CA LEU A 336 -14.67 -30.27 19.91
C LEU A 336 -13.83 -31.31 19.19
N LEU A 337 -13.12 -30.93 18.10
CA LEU A 337 -12.14 -31.77 17.41
C LEU A 337 -10.82 -31.03 17.22
N THR A 338 -9.78 -31.41 17.97
CA THR A 338 -8.44 -30.81 17.91
C THR A 338 -7.35 -31.85 17.68
N GLY A 339 -6.13 -31.38 17.39
CA GLY A 339 -4.95 -32.22 17.19
C GLY A 339 -4.50 -32.98 18.43
N ALA A 340 -4.71 -32.42 19.63
CA ALA A 340 -4.31 -32.99 20.90
C ALA A 340 -5.14 -34.20 21.33
N LYS A 341 -6.34 -34.43 20.77
CA LYS A 341 -7.18 -35.60 21.11
C LYS A 341 -6.50 -36.91 20.76
N THR A 342 -6.74 -37.96 21.61
CA THR A 342 -6.22 -39.30 21.35
C THR A 342 -6.82 -39.90 20.07
N PRO A 343 -6.17 -40.90 19.46
CA PRO A 343 -6.70 -41.54 18.26
C PRO A 343 -8.12 -42.12 18.46
N ALA A 344 -8.39 -42.68 19.63
CA ALA A 344 -9.74 -43.21 19.96
C ALA A 344 -10.78 -42.08 20.05
N GLN A 345 -10.45 -40.96 20.69
CA GLN A 345 -11.33 -39.80 20.77
C GLN A 345 -11.58 -39.17 19.40
N LYS A 346 -10.54 -39.08 18.56
CA LYS A 346 -10.69 -38.59 17.17
C LYS A 346 -11.62 -39.48 16.36
N ARG A 347 -11.50 -40.79 16.48
CA ARG A 347 -12.38 -41.73 15.78
C ARG A 347 -13.83 -41.56 16.23
N ALA A 348 -14.08 -41.56 17.53
CA ALA A 348 -15.45 -41.36 18.05
C ALA A 348 -16.03 -39.99 17.65
N ALA A 349 -15.21 -38.94 17.63
CA ALA A 349 -15.66 -37.64 17.14
C ALA A 349 -16.03 -37.67 15.66
N ARG A 350 -15.22 -38.31 14.81
CA ARG A 350 -15.50 -38.46 13.36
C ARG A 350 -16.80 -39.25 13.13
N GLU A 351 -17.03 -40.32 13.89
CA GLU A 351 -18.27 -41.10 13.81
C GLU A 351 -19.50 -40.23 14.13
N LYS A 352 -19.44 -39.38 15.17
CA LYS A 352 -20.49 -38.45 15.51
C LYS A 352 -20.70 -37.32 14.49
N ILE A 353 -19.65 -36.90 13.81
CA ILE A 353 -19.75 -35.92 12.70
C ILE A 353 -20.42 -36.60 11.50
N ALA A 354 -19.97 -37.77 11.12
CA ALA A 354 -20.49 -38.50 9.96
C ALA A 354 -21.94 -38.98 10.16
N SER A 355 -22.35 -39.30 11.39
CA SER A 355 -23.75 -39.64 11.70
C SER A 355 -24.71 -38.44 11.76
N GLY A 356 -24.18 -37.20 11.86
CA GLY A 356 -24.97 -35.99 12.09
C GLY A 356 -25.37 -35.76 13.54
N GLU A 357 -24.93 -36.63 14.50
CA GLU A 357 -25.17 -36.45 15.93
C GLU A 357 -24.56 -35.14 16.45
N ALA A 358 -23.33 -34.82 15.97
CA ALA A 358 -22.70 -33.51 16.22
C ALA A 358 -23.19 -32.51 15.19
N GLN A 359 -23.82 -31.43 15.65
CA GLN A 359 -24.44 -30.42 14.79
C GLN A 359 -23.55 -29.18 14.61
N LEU A 360 -22.83 -28.75 15.66
CA LEU A 360 -21.83 -27.69 15.61
C LEU A 360 -20.47 -28.27 16.00
N ILE A 361 -19.55 -28.23 15.07
CA ILE A 361 -18.21 -28.82 15.25
C ILE A 361 -17.20 -27.69 15.38
N VAL A 362 -16.59 -27.57 16.55
CA VAL A 362 -15.54 -26.59 16.83
C VAL A 362 -14.18 -27.27 16.77
N GLY A 363 -13.21 -26.66 16.11
CA GLY A 363 -11.89 -27.24 16.06
C GLY A 363 -10.85 -26.37 15.37
N THR A 364 -9.68 -26.97 15.16
CA THR A 364 -8.57 -26.35 14.44
C THR A 364 -8.52 -26.88 12.99
N HIS A 365 -7.36 -26.76 12.33
CA HIS A 365 -7.11 -27.41 11.04
C HIS A 365 -7.42 -28.92 11.00
N ALA A 366 -7.63 -29.55 12.17
CA ALA A 366 -8.08 -30.94 12.25
C ALA A 366 -9.45 -31.18 11.55
N LEU A 367 -10.27 -30.14 11.44
CA LEU A 367 -11.58 -30.21 10.74
C LEU A 367 -11.46 -30.40 9.23
N ILE A 368 -10.37 -29.94 8.63
CA ILE A 368 -10.07 -30.07 7.19
C ILE A 368 -9.07 -31.20 6.88
N SER A 369 -8.70 -31.99 7.89
CA SER A 369 -7.78 -33.13 7.71
C SER A 369 -8.51 -34.32 7.04
N ALA A 370 -7.74 -35.15 6.33
CA ALA A 370 -8.26 -36.37 5.73
C ALA A 370 -8.98 -37.25 6.77
N GLY A 371 -10.17 -37.74 6.42
CA GLY A 371 -10.98 -38.60 7.26
C GLY A 371 -11.98 -37.92 8.17
N VAL A 372 -12.26 -36.63 8.00
CA VAL A 372 -13.45 -35.96 8.54
C VAL A 372 -14.48 -35.81 7.42
N GLU A 373 -15.58 -36.50 7.57
CA GLU A 373 -16.70 -36.45 6.63
C GLU A 373 -17.93 -35.90 7.37
N PHE A 374 -18.47 -34.80 6.85
CA PHE A 374 -19.67 -34.19 7.42
C PHE A 374 -20.91 -34.84 6.79
N HIS A 375 -21.93 -35.08 7.62
CA HIS A 375 -23.24 -35.59 7.13
C HIS A 375 -23.96 -34.59 6.22
N ALA A 376 -24.00 -33.32 6.65
CA ALA A 376 -24.69 -32.25 5.92
C ALA A 376 -24.10 -30.88 6.26
N LEU A 377 -22.82 -30.64 5.93
CA LEU A 377 -22.16 -29.34 6.18
C LEU A 377 -22.85 -28.23 5.38
N GLY A 378 -23.35 -27.20 6.07
CA GLY A 378 -24.04 -26.07 5.46
C GLY A 378 -23.46 -24.70 5.80
N LEU A 379 -22.60 -24.63 6.83
CA LEU A 379 -21.95 -23.38 7.21
C LEU A 379 -20.53 -23.64 7.73
N VAL A 380 -19.60 -22.81 7.32
CA VAL A 380 -18.24 -22.76 7.87
C VAL A 380 -17.94 -21.37 8.39
N VAL A 381 -17.49 -21.28 9.63
CA VAL A 381 -16.99 -20.06 10.27
C VAL A 381 -15.51 -20.22 10.53
N ALA A 382 -14.70 -19.28 10.05
CA ALA A 382 -13.26 -19.21 10.33
C ALA A 382 -12.96 -17.99 11.20
N ASP A 383 -12.54 -18.22 12.44
CA ASP A 383 -12.06 -17.16 13.32
C ASP A 383 -10.60 -16.84 12.99
N GLU A 384 -10.19 -15.56 13.11
CA GLU A 384 -8.83 -15.10 12.83
C GLU A 384 -8.32 -15.57 11.44
N GLN A 385 -9.09 -15.33 10.40
CA GLN A 385 -8.89 -15.83 9.02
C GLN A 385 -7.45 -15.65 8.52
N HIS A 386 -6.74 -14.59 8.93
CA HIS A 386 -5.37 -14.30 8.49
C HIS A 386 -4.35 -15.36 8.92
N ARG A 387 -4.65 -16.19 9.92
CA ARG A 387 -3.79 -17.29 10.40
C ARG A 387 -3.94 -18.58 9.59
N PHE A 388 -4.86 -18.64 8.64
CA PHE A 388 -5.05 -19.79 7.76
C PHE A 388 -4.41 -19.53 6.38
N GLY A 389 -3.61 -20.46 5.90
CA GLY A 389 -3.03 -20.43 4.55
C GLY A 389 -4.09 -20.52 3.46
N VAL A 390 -3.76 -20.02 2.24
CA VAL A 390 -4.68 -20.01 1.09
C VAL A 390 -5.21 -21.42 0.79
N ALA A 391 -4.33 -22.43 0.74
CA ALA A 391 -4.70 -23.83 0.47
C ALA A 391 -5.63 -24.44 1.54
N GLN A 392 -5.56 -23.97 2.79
CA GLN A 392 -6.45 -24.41 3.86
C GLN A 392 -7.85 -23.82 3.72
N ARG A 393 -7.93 -22.55 3.26
CA ARG A 393 -9.21 -21.88 3.02
C ARG A 393 -9.97 -22.42 1.81
N THR A 394 -9.25 -22.91 0.81
CA THR A 394 -9.88 -23.50 -0.40
C THR A 394 -10.45 -24.91 -0.15
N ARG A 395 -10.03 -25.58 0.93
CA ARG A 395 -10.54 -26.92 1.31
C ARG A 395 -11.78 -26.88 2.22
N LEU A 396 -12.12 -25.72 2.70
CA LEU A 396 -13.35 -25.43 3.46
C LEU A 396 -14.51 -25.14 2.50
#